data_01fdb2b54ed79d93f1553e263fb9c1ff
#
_entry.id   01fdb2b54ed79d93f1553e263fb9c1ff
#
_cell.length_a   1.000
_cell.length_b   1.000
_cell.length_c   1.000
_cell.angle_alpha   90.00
_cell.angle_beta   90.00
_cell.angle_gamma   90.00
#
_symmetry.space_group_name_H-M   'P 1'
#
loop_
_entity.id
_entity.type
_entity.pdbx_description
1 polymer ?
#
loop_
_entity_poly.entity_id
_entity_poly.type
_entity_poly.pdbx_seq_one_letter_code
_entity_poly.pdbx_strand_id
1 'polypeptide(L)'
;TQAVSDDVALASGHLVYMGSLAGKIVMPFMGPYSVGKSALAAFVEAIRLELERRGVHVLLVSPGPIGRSQSDPVFECSHDRYLDEATAAGLPPEAAVPGGTTSLSPIDPDNLARRVLESCKRRSPELIVPRKVSLLAGIIEWFPTTGRRILAWVTRRR
;
A
#
# COMPACT_ATOMS: atom_id res chain seq x y z
N THR A 1 13.44 1.03 -12.99
CA THR A 1 13.59 -0.45 -13.05
C THR A 1 14.59 -0.85 -14.12
N GLN A 2 14.45 -0.40 -15.37
CA GLN A 2 15.39 -0.74 -16.45
C GLN A 2 16.86 -0.44 -16.10
N ALA A 3 17.14 0.73 -15.53
CA ALA A 3 18.50 1.16 -15.21
C ALA A 3 19.27 0.25 -14.21
N VAL A 4 18.54 -0.53 -13.42
CA VAL A 4 19.12 -1.42 -12.38
C VAL A 4 18.85 -2.90 -12.60
N SER A 5 18.10 -3.24 -13.65
CA SER A 5 17.64 -4.62 -13.86
C SER A 5 18.77 -5.61 -14.09
N ASP A 6 19.81 -5.19 -14.79
CA ASP A 6 20.95 -6.05 -15.11
C ASP A 6 21.82 -6.29 -13.89
N ASP A 7 22.10 -5.26 -13.10
CA ASP A 7 22.89 -5.37 -11.86
C ASP A 7 22.18 -6.25 -10.83
N VAL A 8 20.84 -6.06 -10.69
CA VAL A 8 20.04 -6.86 -9.77
C VAL A 8 19.97 -8.32 -10.22
N ALA A 9 19.87 -8.57 -11.53
CA ALA A 9 19.89 -9.93 -12.08
C ALA A 9 21.23 -10.64 -11.85
N LEU A 10 22.35 -9.95 -12.09
CA LEU A 10 23.68 -10.49 -11.81
C LEU A 10 23.89 -10.85 -10.34
N ALA A 11 23.30 -10.07 -9.43
CA ALA A 11 23.37 -10.30 -8.00
C ALA A 11 22.31 -11.29 -7.49
N SER A 12 21.43 -11.85 -8.34
CA SER A 12 20.23 -12.60 -7.92
C SER A 12 19.42 -11.86 -6.84
N GLY A 13 19.33 -10.55 -6.98
CA GLY A 13 18.87 -9.62 -5.97
C GLY A 13 17.36 -9.49 -5.87
N HIS A 14 16.93 -8.48 -5.16
CA HIS A 14 15.52 -8.20 -4.87
C HIS A 14 15.15 -6.79 -5.34
N LEU A 15 13.99 -6.67 -6.00
CA LEU A 15 13.31 -5.40 -6.26
C LEU A 15 12.11 -5.30 -5.32
N VAL A 16 12.08 -4.24 -4.51
CA VAL A 16 11.00 -4.01 -3.54
C VAL A 16 10.23 -2.76 -3.94
N TYR A 17 8.93 -2.92 -4.16
CA TYR A 17 8.02 -1.82 -4.50
C TYR A 17 7.08 -1.52 -3.34
N MET A 18 7.06 -0.25 -2.92
CA MET A 18 6.19 0.22 -1.84
C MET A 18 4.83 0.63 -2.39
N GLY A 19 3.93 -0.32 -2.37
CA GLY A 19 2.52 -0.13 -2.68
C GLY A 19 1.72 0.50 -1.54
N SER A 20 0.48 0.07 -1.37
CA SER A 20 -0.44 0.41 -0.27
C SER A 20 -1.62 -0.55 -0.25
N LEU A 21 -2.28 -0.71 0.89
CA LEU A 21 -3.60 -1.35 0.97
C LEU A 21 -4.63 -0.66 0.07
N ALA A 22 -4.49 0.66 -0.16
CA ALA A 22 -5.36 1.41 -1.05
C ALA A 22 -5.29 0.98 -2.53
N GLY A 23 -4.22 0.27 -2.92
CA GLY A 23 -4.14 -0.37 -4.25
C GLY A 23 -4.94 -1.68 -4.34
N LYS A 24 -5.47 -2.19 -3.23
CA LYS A 24 -6.28 -3.41 -3.16
C LYS A 24 -7.71 -3.15 -2.69
N ILE A 25 -7.87 -2.24 -1.75
CA ILE A 25 -9.16 -1.89 -1.15
C ILE A 25 -9.31 -0.38 -1.23
N VAL A 26 -10.26 0.07 -2.06
CA VAL A 26 -10.52 1.51 -2.24
C VAL A 26 -11.39 2.00 -1.09
N MET A 27 -10.96 3.10 -0.46
CA MET A 27 -11.71 3.78 0.59
C MET A 27 -12.29 5.11 0.06
N PRO A 28 -13.36 5.63 0.67
CA PRO A 28 -13.89 6.96 0.33
C PRO A 28 -12.79 8.02 0.36
N PHE A 29 -12.88 9.01 -0.51
CA PHE A 29 -11.96 10.15 -0.67
C PHE A 29 -10.53 9.80 -1.11
N MET A 30 -10.22 8.51 -1.32
CA MET A 30 -8.89 8.05 -1.72
C MET A 30 -8.79 7.63 -3.20
N GLY A 31 -9.74 8.05 -4.03
CA GLY A 31 -9.82 7.64 -5.45
C GLY A 31 -8.51 7.82 -6.21
N PRO A 32 -7.97 9.05 -6.36
CA PRO A 32 -6.73 9.29 -7.12
C PRO A 32 -5.52 8.52 -6.56
N TYR A 33 -5.38 8.47 -5.24
CA TYR A 33 -4.32 7.70 -4.57
C TYR A 33 -4.45 6.21 -4.85
N SER A 34 -5.66 5.66 -4.75
CA SER A 34 -5.95 4.26 -5.04
C SER A 34 -5.64 3.90 -6.50
N VAL A 35 -5.99 4.77 -7.45
CA VAL A 35 -5.65 4.58 -8.87
C VAL A 35 -4.13 4.46 -9.04
N GLY A 36 -3.35 5.38 -8.48
CA GLY A 36 -1.89 5.33 -8.56
C GLY A 36 -1.30 4.07 -7.94
N LYS A 37 -1.82 3.65 -6.78
CA LYS A 37 -1.33 2.44 -6.11
C LYS A 37 -1.78 1.14 -6.78
N SER A 38 -2.95 1.11 -7.41
CA SER A 38 -3.39 -0.02 -8.24
C SER A 38 -2.58 -0.13 -9.53
N ALA A 39 -2.29 1.00 -10.18
CA ALA A 39 -1.43 1.04 -11.36
C ALA A 39 -0.01 0.53 -11.03
N LEU A 40 0.55 0.94 -9.87
CA LEU A 40 1.83 0.41 -9.40
C LEU A 40 1.76 -1.10 -9.17
N ALA A 41 0.70 -1.62 -8.56
CA ALA A 41 0.55 -3.05 -8.33
C ALA A 41 0.52 -3.83 -9.64
N ALA A 42 -0.26 -3.38 -10.64
CA ALA A 42 -0.29 -3.99 -11.96
C ALA A 42 1.08 -3.94 -12.67
N PHE A 43 1.79 -2.82 -12.57
CA PHE A 43 3.16 -2.68 -13.08
C PHE A 43 4.11 -3.68 -12.44
N VAL A 44 4.03 -3.86 -11.12
CA VAL A 44 4.89 -4.82 -10.38
C VAL A 44 4.62 -6.25 -10.81
N GLU A 45 3.36 -6.63 -11.08
CA GLU A 45 3.04 -7.95 -11.62
C GLU A 45 3.69 -8.16 -12.99
N ALA A 46 3.60 -7.18 -13.90
CA ALA A 46 4.25 -7.27 -15.20
C ALA A 46 5.77 -7.44 -15.07
N ILE A 47 6.42 -6.60 -14.27
CA ILE A 47 7.87 -6.69 -13.99
C ILE A 47 8.26 -8.04 -13.38
N ARG A 48 7.45 -8.58 -12.49
CA ARG A 48 7.69 -9.89 -11.90
C ARG A 48 7.76 -10.97 -12.97
N LEU A 49 6.77 -11.02 -13.86
CA LEU A 49 6.72 -11.99 -14.95
C LEU A 49 7.91 -11.86 -15.93
N GLU A 50 8.33 -10.63 -16.20
CA GLU A 50 9.48 -10.35 -17.08
C GLU A 50 10.81 -10.76 -16.48
N LEU A 51 11.00 -10.52 -15.17
CA LEU A 51 12.28 -10.70 -14.48
C LEU A 51 12.44 -12.04 -13.77
N GLU A 52 11.36 -12.82 -13.61
CA GLU A 52 11.40 -14.13 -12.96
C GLU A 52 12.40 -15.08 -13.63
N ARG A 53 12.40 -15.10 -14.96
CA ARG A 53 13.34 -15.93 -15.76
C ARG A 53 14.80 -15.51 -15.59
N ARG A 54 15.05 -14.31 -15.11
CA ARG A 54 16.37 -13.75 -14.82
C ARG A 54 16.81 -13.95 -13.37
N GLY A 55 16.02 -14.71 -12.57
CA GLY A 55 16.30 -14.99 -11.18
C GLY A 55 16.08 -13.81 -10.22
N VAL A 56 15.56 -12.68 -10.70
CA VAL A 56 15.27 -11.50 -9.86
C VAL A 56 14.00 -11.76 -9.04
N HIS A 57 14.08 -11.50 -7.74
CA HIS A 57 12.90 -11.51 -6.88
C HIS A 57 12.24 -10.14 -6.86
N VAL A 58 10.92 -10.10 -7.11
CA VAL A 58 10.13 -8.87 -7.10
C VAL A 58 9.07 -8.93 -5.99
N LEU A 59 9.20 -8.06 -4.99
CA LEU A 59 8.31 -7.97 -3.83
C LEU A 59 7.43 -6.72 -3.92
N LEU A 60 6.10 -6.90 -3.88
CA LEU A 60 5.15 -5.82 -3.64
C LEU A 60 4.82 -5.75 -2.15
N VAL A 61 5.06 -4.60 -1.52
CA VAL A 61 4.70 -4.34 -0.12
C VAL A 61 3.44 -3.49 -0.11
N SER A 62 2.36 -3.99 0.50
CA SER A 62 1.06 -3.33 0.60
C SER A 62 0.75 -3.01 2.07
N PRO A 63 1.34 -1.94 2.64
CA PRO A 63 1.13 -1.56 4.03
C PRO A 63 -0.16 -0.77 4.20
N GLY A 64 -0.74 -0.85 5.42
CA GLY A 64 -1.67 0.13 5.96
C GLY A 64 -0.98 1.42 6.38
N PRO A 65 -1.64 2.27 7.19
CA PRO A 65 -1.01 3.47 7.72
C PRO A 65 0.29 3.14 8.45
N ILE A 66 1.36 3.86 8.10
CA ILE A 66 2.66 3.74 8.76
C ILE A 66 2.75 4.86 9.79
N GLY A 67 3.11 4.53 11.03
CA GLY A 67 3.41 5.51 12.06
C GLY A 67 4.59 6.37 11.65
N ARG A 68 4.53 7.64 12.02
CA ARG A 68 5.63 8.60 11.83
C ARG A 68 6.08 9.07 13.20
N SER A 69 7.36 9.37 13.32
CA SER A 69 7.86 10.01 14.53
C SER A 69 7.32 11.44 14.59
N GLN A 70 6.82 11.86 15.75
CA GLN A 70 6.37 13.25 15.97
C GLN A 70 7.52 14.26 15.82
N SER A 71 8.76 13.79 15.84
CA SER A 71 9.95 14.61 15.62
C SER A 71 10.36 14.76 14.16
N ASP A 72 9.59 14.19 13.20
CA ASP A 72 9.87 14.32 11.78
C ASP A 72 9.28 15.65 11.26
N PRO A 73 10.12 16.63 10.85
CA PRO A 73 9.65 17.92 10.36
C PRO A 73 8.80 17.80 9.09
N VAL A 74 8.92 16.71 8.33
CA VAL A 74 8.08 16.41 7.17
C VAL A 74 6.65 16.06 7.60
N PHE A 75 6.47 15.59 8.83
CA PHE A 75 5.15 15.21 9.34
C PHE A 75 4.25 16.44 9.54
N GLU A 76 4.71 17.49 10.20
CA GLU A 76 3.93 18.72 10.42
C GLU A 76 3.54 19.38 9.09
N CYS A 77 4.51 19.53 8.19
CA CYS A 77 4.29 20.19 6.90
C CYS A 77 3.30 19.45 5.97
N SER A 78 3.26 18.11 6.00
CA SER A 78 2.39 17.35 5.11
C SER A 78 0.95 17.24 5.62
N HIS A 79 0.75 17.16 6.95
CA HIS A 79 -0.59 17.03 7.53
C HIS A 79 -1.40 18.31 7.34
N ASP A 80 -0.81 19.45 7.64
CA ASP A 80 -1.47 20.73 7.54
C ASP A 80 -1.84 21.06 6.08
N ARG A 81 -0.92 20.78 5.14
CA ARG A 81 -1.19 21.01 3.72
C ARG A 81 -2.37 20.18 3.19
N TYR A 82 -2.48 18.92 3.56
CA TYR A 82 -3.62 18.09 3.14
C TYR A 82 -4.94 18.55 3.78
N LEU A 83 -4.89 19.03 5.01
CA LEU A 83 -6.06 19.58 5.69
C LEU A 83 -6.53 20.87 5.04
N ASP A 84 -5.60 21.78 4.70
CA ASP A 84 -5.88 23.03 4.02
C ASP A 84 -6.46 22.80 2.61
N GLU A 85 -5.86 21.88 1.85
CA GLU A 85 -6.34 21.51 0.51
C GLU A 85 -7.74 20.87 0.57
N ALA A 86 -8.00 19.98 1.53
CA ALA A 86 -9.30 19.35 1.71
C ALA A 86 -10.37 20.39 2.10
N THR A 87 -10.02 21.30 3.00
CA THR A 87 -10.91 22.38 3.44
C THR A 87 -11.24 23.34 2.29
N ALA A 88 -10.23 23.74 1.52
CA ALA A 88 -10.41 24.61 0.34
C ALA A 88 -11.27 23.95 -0.75
N ALA A 89 -11.21 22.60 -0.85
CA ALA A 89 -12.03 21.82 -1.77
C ALA A 89 -13.44 21.50 -1.23
N GLY A 90 -13.79 21.96 -0.03
CA GLY A 90 -15.08 21.64 0.62
C GLY A 90 -15.23 20.16 0.98
N LEU A 91 -14.13 19.44 1.14
CA LEU A 91 -14.12 18.05 1.54
C LEU A 91 -14.21 17.92 3.08
N PRO A 92 -14.78 16.83 3.60
CA PRO A 92 -14.83 16.61 5.03
C PRO A 92 -13.40 16.39 5.59
N PRO A 93 -13.16 16.74 6.88
CA PRO A 93 -11.84 16.60 7.51
C PRO A 93 -11.22 15.20 7.39
N GLU A 94 -12.07 14.17 7.32
CA GLU A 94 -11.66 12.78 7.16
C GLU A 94 -10.91 12.53 5.82
N ALA A 95 -11.14 13.38 4.83
CA ALA A 95 -10.45 13.30 3.53
C ALA A 95 -8.96 13.66 3.63
N ALA A 96 -8.57 14.44 4.63
CA ALA A 96 -7.19 14.87 4.88
C ALA A 96 -6.39 13.83 5.68
N VAL A 97 -7.06 12.82 6.28
CA VAL A 97 -6.37 11.83 7.14
C VAL A 97 -5.60 10.83 6.27
N PRO A 98 -4.27 10.72 6.42
CA PRO A 98 -3.49 9.70 5.73
C PRO A 98 -4.01 8.28 6.01
N GLY A 99 -4.33 7.53 4.96
CA GLY A 99 -4.95 6.21 5.09
C GLY A 99 -6.48 6.24 5.17
N GLY A 100 -7.10 7.40 5.07
CA GLY A 100 -8.55 7.58 5.17
C GLY A 100 -9.08 7.22 6.56
N THR A 101 -10.39 7.03 6.67
CA THR A 101 -11.07 6.67 7.93
C THR A 101 -10.86 5.20 8.34
N THR A 102 -9.69 4.63 8.12
CA THR A 102 -9.41 3.25 8.55
C THR A 102 -9.19 3.18 10.05
N SER A 103 -9.81 2.20 10.73
CA SER A 103 -9.54 1.88 12.14
C SER A 103 -8.25 1.07 12.33
N LEU A 104 -7.36 1.09 11.35
CA LEU A 104 -6.10 0.36 11.42
C LEU A 104 -5.11 1.16 12.28
N SER A 105 -4.55 0.49 13.29
CA SER A 105 -3.45 1.06 14.06
C SER A 105 -2.25 1.31 13.15
N PRO A 106 -1.55 2.44 13.32
CA PRO A 106 -0.32 2.71 12.59
C PRO A 106 0.71 1.59 12.77
N ILE A 107 1.39 1.26 11.68
CA ILE A 107 2.44 0.25 11.66
C ILE A 107 3.75 0.92 12.06
N ASP A 108 4.47 0.32 12.99
CA ASP A 108 5.83 0.73 13.34
C ASP A 108 6.78 0.55 12.14
N PRO A 109 7.49 1.61 11.70
CA PRO A 109 8.38 1.55 10.54
C PRO A 109 9.47 0.48 10.64
N ASP A 110 10.07 0.31 11.82
CA ASP A 110 11.14 -0.68 12.05
C ASP A 110 10.60 -2.12 11.96
N ASN A 111 9.39 -2.33 12.46
CA ASN A 111 8.71 -3.61 12.32
C ASN A 111 8.41 -3.91 10.84
N LEU A 112 7.93 -2.91 10.09
CA LEU A 112 7.68 -3.06 8.66
C LEU A 112 8.98 -3.39 7.92
N ALA A 113 10.06 -2.68 8.18
CA ALA A 113 11.37 -2.91 7.55
C ALA A 113 11.87 -4.35 7.79
N ARG A 114 11.81 -4.82 9.04
CA ARG A 114 12.18 -6.22 9.37
C ARG A 114 11.34 -7.23 8.58
N ARG A 115 10.04 -7.02 8.46
CA ARG A 115 9.13 -7.90 7.70
C ARG A 115 9.42 -7.87 6.20
N VAL A 116 9.79 -6.72 5.65
CA VAL A 116 10.22 -6.59 4.26
C VAL A 116 11.47 -7.44 4.02
N LEU A 117 12.50 -7.29 4.86
CA LEU A 117 13.72 -8.09 4.76
C LEU A 117 13.46 -9.60 4.87
N GLU A 118 12.58 -9.99 5.78
CA GLU A 118 12.19 -11.39 5.94
C GLU A 118 11.43 -11.92 4.71
N SER A 119 10.56 -11.10 4.11
CA SER A 119 9.85 -11.45 2.88
C SER A 119 10.81 -11.58 1.69
N CYS A 120 11.84 -10.74 1.60
CA CYS A 120 12.91 -10.89 0.62
C CYS A 120 13.64 -12.23 0.79
N LYS A 121 14.07 -12.57 2.02
CA LYS A 121 14.74 -13.85 2.30
C LYS A 121 13.90 -15.06 1.90
N ARG A 122 12.59 -14.98 2.10
CA ARG A 122 11.64 -16.05 1.73
C ARG A 122 11.21 -15.99 0.25
N ARG A 123 11.67 -14.98 -0.49
CA ARG A 123 11.26 -14.71 -1.87
C ARG A 123 9.73 -14.64 -2.03
N SER A 124 9.04 -14.06 -1.05
CA SER A 124 7.59 -13.89 -1.10
C SER A 124 7.22 -12.86 -2.16
N PRO A 125 6.22 -13.12 -3.02
CA PRO A 125 5.85 -12.18 -4.08
C PRO A 125 5.17 -10.93 -3.53
N GLU A 126 4.50 -11.04 -2.38
CA GLU A 126 3.76 -9.94 -1.78
C GLU A 126 3.82 -9.98 -0.25
N LEU A 127 3.85 -8.78 0.35
CA LEU A 127 3.72 -8.55 1.78
C LEU A 127 2.56 -7.59 2.07
N ILE A 128 1.46 -8.11 2.63
CA ILE A 128 0.30 -7.32 3.08
C ILE A 128 0.39 -7.11 4.60
N VAL A 129 0.29 -5.86 5.05
CA VAL A 129 0.33 -5.52 6.49
C VAL A 129 -0.80 -4.55 6.84
N PRO A 130 -1.68 -4.88 7.80
CA PRO A 130 -1.76 -6.13 8.57
C PRO A 130 -2.36 -7.29 7.77
N ARG A 131 -1.94 -8.52 8.08
CA ARG A 131 -2.37 -9.73 7.34
C ARG A 131 -3.89 -9.96 7.34
N LYS A 132 -4.61 -9.52 8.37
CA LYS A 132 -6.09 -9.63 8.44
C LYS A 132 -6.80 -8.93 7.27
N VAL A 133 -6.18 -7.91 6.68
CA VAL A 133 -6.74 -7.18 5.54
C VAL A 133 -6.63 -7.98 4.24
N SER A 134 -5.67 -8.89 4.13
CA SER A 134 -5.54 -9.76 2.96
C SER A 134 -6.77 -10.65 2.76
N LEU A 135 -7.39 -11.09 3.86
CA LEU A 135 -8.64 -11.87 3.78
C LEU A 135 -9.78 -11.06 3.19
N LEU A 136 -9.94 -9.80 3.62
CA LEU A 136 -10.97 -8.92 3.07
C LEU A 136 -10.68 -8.61 1.58
N ALA A 137 -9.43 -8.35 1.22
CA ALA A 137 -9.04 -8.15 -0.18
C ALA A 137 -9.38 -9.38 -1.03
N GLY A 138 -9.06 -10.58 -0.55
CA GLY A 138 -9.43 -11.84 -1.21
C GLY A 138 -10.95 -11.99 -1.37
N ILE A 139 -11.74 -11.67 -0.34
CA ILE A 139 -13.22 -11.74 -0.42
C ILE A 139 -13.75 -10.75 -1.48
N ILE A 140 -13.18 -9.54 -1.57
CA ILE A 140 -13.57 -8.55 -2.57
C ILE A 140 -13.25 -9.04 -3.99
N GLU A 141 -12.14 -9.72 -4.17
CA GLU A 141 -11.66 -10.20 -5.46
C GLU A 141 -12.46 -11.42 -5.93
N TRP A 142 -12.65 -12.42 -5.07
CA TRP A 142 -13.37 -13.66 -5.40
C TRP A 142 -14.89 -13.50 -5.39
N PHE A 143 -15.43 -12.65 -4.51
CA PHE A 143 -16.86 -12.40 -4.35
C PHE A 143 -17.17 -10.90 -4.40
N PRO A 144 -17.02 -10.25 -5.57
CA PRO A 144 -17.04 -8.79 -5.68
C PRO A 144 -18.34 -8.14 -5.14
N THR A 145 -19.49 -8.78 -5.31
CA THR A 145 -20.76 -8.26 -4.79
C THR A 145 -20.81 -8.29 -3.27
N THR A 146 -20.41 -9.41 -2.67
CA THR A 146 -20.39 -9.60 -1.22
C THR A 146 -19.32 -8.71 -0.58
N GLY A 147 -18.12 -8.70 -1.14
CA GLY A 147 -17.00 -7.89 -0.66
C GLY A 147 -17.32 -6.40 -0.67
N ARG A 148 -17.96 -5.89 -1.75
CA ARG A 148 -18.39 -4.49 -1.83
C ARG A 148 -19.48 -4.14 -0.82
N ARG A 149 -20.42 -5.06 -0.53
CA ARG A 149 -21.43 -4.87 0.52
C ARG A 149 -20.78 -4.80 1.90
N ILE A 150 -19.84 -5.68 2.19
CA ILE A 150 -19.09 -5.66 3.46
C ILE A 150 -18.31 -4.35 3.57
N LEU A 151 -17.62 -3.93 2.53
CA LEU A 151 -16.86 -2.67 2.51
C LEU A 151 -17.79 -1.47 2.75
N ALA A 152 -18.90 -1.40 2.03
CA ALA A 152 -19.89 -0.33 2.20
C ALA A 152 -20.50 -0.32 3.63
N TRP A 153 -20.70 -1.46 4.24
CA TRP A 153 -21.20 -1.55 5.62
C TRP A 153 -20.15 -1.07 6.64
N VAL A 154 -18.88 -1.46 6.46
CA VAL A 154 -17.77 -1.04 7.33
C VAL A 154 -17.54 0.47 7.22
N THR A 155 -17.67 1.06 6.03
CA THR A 155 -17.44 2.48 5.78
C THR A 155 -18.62 3.37 6.15
N ARG A 156 -19.86 2.83 6.23
CA ARG A 156 -21.07 3.58 6.63
C ARG A 156 -21.24 3.73 8.15
N ARG A 157 -20.55 2.95 8.95
CA ARG A 157 -20.67 2.93 10.43
C ARG A 157 -19.91 4.05 11.14
N ARG A 158 -19.50 5.08 10.38
CA ARG A 158 -18.81 6.23 10.96
C ARG A 158 -19.42 7.55 10.57
#